data_7a5cdc5ddf28c537c2767deff2ed42ef
#
_entry.id   7a5cdc5ddf28c537c2767deff2ed42ef
#
_cell.length_a   1.000
_cell.length_b   1.000
_cell.length_c   1.000
_cell.angle_alpha   90.00
_cell.angle_beta   90.00
_cell.angle_gamma   90.00
#
_symmetry.space_group_name_H-M   'P 1'
#
loop_
_entity.id
_entity.type
_entity.pdbx_description
1 polymer ?
#
loop_
_entity_poly.entity_id
_entity_poly.type
_entity_poly.pdbx_seq_one_letter_code
_entity_poly.pdbx_strand_id
1 'polypeptide(L)'
;MVPEILFFTFLEGFILVLLDRYVTPISIKIKRDQFANNILCVPLALLLFTTALSACITLIDSHESRWMGVTRSSTLFQTVYISHNIVNTIIDLRENLPLKQKIPMLLHHLTSILAYGGGLTTGRMHFWACLDGLCEFTNLNLCVLLLCNTKEGDAGGAIKRTVGEFLLTLNGLLLWIGFFVFRMILFPLWLYWFFLDVKDMYGSPESESRPLVPGGERFSWIELVCYPVITMFLFVLSFLWFVQITKGALKQLGFLKEKTAAEGKKKDKKK
;
A
#
# COMPACT_ATOMS: atom_id res chain seq x y z
N MET A 1 7.31 11.60 -17.85
CA MET A 1 6.28 11.03 -16.93
C MET A 1 5.52 9.83 -17.51
N VAL A 2 4.67 9.97 -18.54
CA VAL A 2 3.98 8.80 -19.12
C VAL A 2 4.96 7.73 -19.64
N PRO A 3 6.06 8.07 -20.34
CA PRO A 3 7.05 7.09 -20.78
C PRO A 3 7.69 6.31 -19.64
N GLU A 4 7.99 6.97 -18.52
CA GLU A 4 8.60 6.32 -17.36
C GLU A 4 7.61 5.35 -16.69
N ILE A 5 6.34 5.73 -16.53
CA ILE A 5 5.31 4.84 -16.02
C ILE A 5 5.16 3.61 -16.92
N LEU A 6 5.08 3.81 -18.23
CA LEU A 6 5.01 2.70 -19.18
C LEU A 6 6.25 1.81 -19.09
N PHE A 7 7.44 2.40 -19.02
CA PHE A 7 8.68 1.64 -18.88
C PHE A 7 8.67 0.75 -17.62
N PHE A 8 8.34 1.31 -16.45
CA PHE A 8 8.28 0.53 -15.22
C PHE A 8 7.18 -0.52 -15.25
N THR A 9 6.02 -0.22 -15.82
CA THR A 9 4.92 -1.19 -15.98
C THR A 9 5.34 -2.37 -16.88
N PHE A 10 6.02 -2.10 -18.00
CA PHE A 10 6.54 -3.15 -18.87
C PHE A 10 7.66 -3.95 -18.19
N LEU A 11 8.59 -3.27 -17.51
CA LEU A 11 9.67 -3.92 -16.77
C LEU A 11 9.14 -4.85 -15.69
N GLU A 12 8.18 -4.38 -14.91
CA GLU A 12 7.53 -5.17 -13.85
C GLU A 12 6.80 -6.39 -14.44
N GLY A 13 5.97 -6.16 -15.48
CA GLY A 13 5.30 -7.24 -16.19
C GLY A 13 6.26 -8.28 -16.79
N PHE A 14 7.38 -7.85 -17.37
CA PHE A 14 8.41 -8.73 -17.90
C PHE A 14 9.07 -9.56 -16.79
N ILE A 15 9.43 -8.94 -15.66
CA ILE A 15 10.01 -9.62 -14.51
C ILE A 15 9.02 -10.65 -13.96
N LEU A 16 7.73 -10.31 -13.86
CA LEU A 16 6.70 -11.25 -13.41
C LEU A 16 6.61 -12.47 -14.31
N VAL A 17 6.65 -12.30 -15.63
CA VAL A 17 6.67 -13.44 -16.58
C VAL A 17 7.92 -14.30 -16.37
N LEU A 18 9.09 -13.70 -16.16
CA LEU A 18 10.31 -14.46 -15.85
C LEU A 18 10.21 -15.21 -14.52
N LEU A 19 9.71 -14.57 -13.47
CA LEU A 19 9.53 -15.18 -12.16
C LEU A 19 8.51 -16.33 -12.23
N ASP A 20 7.40 -16.12 -12.92
CA ASP A 20 6.42 -17.20 -13.12
C ASP A 20 7.04 -18.38 -13.87
N ARG A 21 7.78 -18.13 -14.93
CA ARG A 21 8.36 -19.19 -15.77
C ARG A 21 9.51 -19.94 -15.12
N TYR A 22 10.42 -19.23 -14.43
CA TYR A 22 11.69 -19.82 -13.99
C TYR A 22 11.81 -20.02 -12.48
N VAL A 23 11.04 -19.27 -11.67
CA VAL A 23 11.17 -19.29 -10.21
C VAL A 23 9.95 -19.92 -9.55
N THR A 24 8.75 -19.71 -10.09
CA THR A 24 7.54 -20.28 -9.52
C THR A 24 7.51 -21.80 -9.71
N PRO A 25 7.46 -22.58 -8.63
CA PRO A 25 7.45 -24.04 -8.73
C PRO A 25 6.26 -24.56 -9.56
N ILE A 26 6.50 -25.58 -10.38
CA ILE A 26 5.45 -26.21 -11.21
C ILE A 26 4.32 -26.80 -10.35
N SER A 27 4.61 -27.17 -9.10
CA SER A 27 3.63 -27.64 -8.13
C SER A 27 2.57 -26.62 -7.74
N ILE A 28 2.85 -25.30 -7.92
CA ILE A 28 1.89 -24.23 -7.68
C ILE A 28 1.02 -24.06 -8.93
N LYS A 29 -0.11 -24.77 -8.99
CA LYS A 29 -1.03 -24.73 -10.15
C LYS A 29 -2.03 -23.58 -10.07
N ILE A 30 -2.42 -23.22 -8.85
CA ILE A 30 -3.40 -22.17 -8.57
C ILE A 30 -2.65 -20.96 -7.98
N LYS A 31 -2.99 -19.75 -8.41
CA LYS A 31 -2.38 -18.51 -7.93
C LYS A 31 -0.87 -18.34 -8.22
N ARG A 32 -0.40 -18.88 -9.36
CA ARG A 32 0.99 -18.71 -9.81
C ARG A 32 1.35 -17.21 -9.91
N ASP A 33 0.47 -16.43 -10.53
CA ASP A 33 0.68 -14.99 -10.72
C ASP A 33 0.82 -14.28 -9.37
N GLN A 34 0.03 -14.64 -8.35
CA GLN A 34 0.15 -14.08 -6.99
C GLN A 34 1.46 -14.50 -6.32
N PHE A 35 1.91 -15.72 -6.49
CA PHE A 35 3.19 -16.16 -5.90
C PHE A 35 4.37 -15.40 -6.52
N ALA A 36 4.43 -15.30 -7.84
CA ALA A 36 5.44 -14.53 -8.55
C ALA A 36 5.39 -13.05 -8.16
N ASN A 37 4.18 -12.48 -8.08
CA ASN A 37 3.96 -11.11 -7.64
C ASN A 37 4.45 -10.87 -6.20
N ASN A 38 4.16 -11.77 -5.27
CA ASN A 38 4.65 -11.64 -3.89
C ASN A 38 6.18 -11.69 -3.80
N ILE A 39 6.87 -12.46 -4.63
CA ILE A 39 8.34 -12.44 -4.71
C ILE A 39 8.83 -11.07 -5.17
N LEU A 40 8.23 -10.51 -6.21
CA LEU A 40 8.60 -9.21 -6.75
C LEU A 40 8.25 -8.07 -5.78
N CYS A 41 7.11 -8.18 -5.10
CA CYS A 41 6.65 -7.17 -4.13
C CYS A 41 7.64 -6.94 -2.97
N VAL A 42 8.39 -7.96 -2.54
CA VAL A 42 9.35 -7.80 -1.42
C VAL A 42 10.39 -6.71 -1.71
N PRO A 43 11.23 -6.79 -2.76
CA PRO A 43 12.19 -5.74 -3.08
C PRO A 43 11.51 -4.43 -3.50
N LEU A 44 10.35 -4.52 -4.14
CA LEU A 44 9.62 -3.34 -4.61
C LEU A 44 9.03 -2.54 -3.45
N ALA A 45 8.41 -3.18 -2.47
CA ALA A 45 7.90 -2.51 -1.26
C ALA A 45 9.02 -1.87 -0.44
N LEU A 46 10.20 -2.51 -0.39
CA LEU A 46 11.39 -1.92 0.24
C LEU A 46 11.84 -0.66 -0.51
N LEU A 47 11.90 -0.70 -1.84
CA LEU A 47 12.24 0.46 -2.68
C LEU A 47 11.22 1.59 -2.48
N LEU A 48 9.93 1.27 -2.52
CA LEU A 48 8.85 2.24 -2.33
C LEU A 48 8.92 2.89 -0.94
N PHE A 49 9.06 2.09 0.11
CA PHE A 49 9.19 2.61 1.48
C PHE A 49 10.42 3.52 1.63
N THR A 50 11.58 3.10 1.15
CA THR A 50 12.83 3.88 1.31
C THR A 50 12.80 5.18 0.52
N THR A 51 12.24 5.17 -0.70
CA THR A 51 12.10 6.39 -1.52
C THR A 51 11.05 7.35 -0.94
N ALA A 52 9.94 6.84 -0.42
CA ALA A 52 8.93 7.64 0.28
C ALA A 52 9.52 8.29 1.55
N LEU A 53 10.23 7.51 2.37
CA LEU A 53 10.88 8.01 3.58
C LEU A 53 11.93 9.10 3.27
N SER A 54 12.79 8.86 2.28
CA SER A 54 13.77 9.84 1.81
C SER A 54 13.12 11.15 1.37
N ALA A 55 12.02 11.07 0.63
CA ALA A 55 11.25 12.24 0.20
C ALA A 55 10.61 12.98 1.37
N CYS A 56 10.01 12.26 2.31
CA CYS A 56 9.43 12.87 3.52
C CYS A 56 10.47 13.62 4.34
N ILE A 57 11.64 13.01 4.59
CA ILE A 57 12.74 13.67 5.34
C ILE A 57 13.20 14.96 4.62
N THR A 58 13.27 14.95 3.29
CA THR A 58 13.72 16.11 2.51
C THR A 58 12.68 17.24 2.45
N LEU A 59 11.39 16.89 2.47
CA LEU A 59 10.30 17.85 2.20
C LEU A 59 9.58 18.33 3.47
N ILE A 60 9.91 17.81 4.65
CA ILE A 60 9.19 18.10 5.89
C ILE A 60 9.44 19.51 6.43
N ASP A 61 10.60 20.08 6.16
CA ASP A 61 11.14 21.25 6.88
C ASP A 61 10.30 22.54 6.75
N SER A 62 9.72 22.79 5.59
CA SER A 62 8.94 24.00 5.36
C SER A 62 7.55 23.71 4.80
N HIS A 63 6.63 24.59 5.08
CA HIS A 63 5.28 24.56 4.52
C HIS A 63 5.30 24.55 2.99
N GLU A 64 6.10 25.41 2.37
CA GLU A 64 6.25 25.47 0.91
C GLU A 64 6.79 24.15 0.35
N SER A 65 7.79 23.56 1.00
CA SER A 65 8.35 22.28 0.58
C SER A 65 7.33 21.14 0.64
N ARG A 66 6.47 21.12 1.66
CA ARG A 66 5.43 20.08 1.78
C ARG A 66 4.37 20.16 0.66
N TRP A 67 4.09 21.37 0.19
CA TRP A 67 3.04 21.57 -0.82
C TRP A 67 3.58 21.57 -2.25
N MET A 68 4.74 22.18 -2.47
CA MET A 68 5.32 22.43 -3.80
C MET A 68 6.63 21.71 -4.04
N GLY A 69 7.22 21.13 -3.00
CA GLY A 69 8.51 20.48 -3.11
C GLY A 69 8.40 19.20 -3.94
N VAL A 70 9.31 19.08 -4.91
CA VAL A 70 9.49 17.89 -5.73
C VAL A 70 10.92 17.40 -5.58
N THR A 71 11.11 16.13 -5.24
CA THR A 71 12.42 15.51 -5.16
C THR A 71 12.51 14.35 -6.15
N ARG A 72 13.74 13.96 -6.48
CA ARG A 72 13.95 12.76 -7.29
C ARG A 72 13.36 11.50 -6.64
N SER A 73 13.47 11.39 -5.32
CA SER A 73 12.90 10.27 -4.55
C SER A 73 11.39 10.26 -4.61
N SER A 74 10.72 11.43 -4.47
CA SER A 74 9.26 11.50 -4.51
C SER A 74 8.71 11.21 -5.91
N THR A 75 9.38 11.66 -6.96
CA THR A 75 9.00 11.35 -8.34
C THR A 75 9.18 9.86 -8.63
N LEU A 76 10.31 9.27 -8.23
CA LEU A 76 10.56 7.84 -8.39
C LEU A 76 9.52 7.01 -7.65
N PHE A 77 9.26 7.35 -6.37
CA PHE A 77 8.23 6.68 -5.56
C PHE A 77 6.88 6.65 -6.29
N GLN A 78 6.35 7.83 -6.67
CA GLN A 78 5.01 7.91 -7.29
C GLN A 78 4.97 7.18 -8.64
N THR A 79 6.02 7.30 -9.46
CA THR A 79 6.09 6.65 -10.79
C THR A 79 6.06 5.13 -10.65
N VAL A 80 6.91 4.58 -9.78
CA VAL A 80 6.99 3.12 -9.54
C VAL A 80 5.70 2.62 -8.88
N TYR A 81 5.15 3.38 -7.95
CA TYR A 81 3.91 3.00 -7.24
C TYR A 81 2.69 2.95 -8.18
N ILE A 82 2.56 3.92 -9.08
CA ILE A 82 1.50 3.90 -10.11
C ILE A 82 1.67 2.67 -11.01
N SER A 83 2.89 2.41 -11.48
CA SER A 83 3.19 1.25 -12.32
C SER A 83 2.81 -0.05 -11.63
N HIS A 84 3.18 -0.21 -10.37
CA HIS A 84 2.84 -1.37 -9.55
C HIS A 84 1.32 -1.54 -9.36
N ASN A 85 0.59 -0.45 -9.12
CA ASN A 85 -0.87 -0.51 -9.00
C ASN A 85 -1.55 -0.87 -10.32
N ILE A 86 -1.01 -0.46 -11.48
CA ILE A 86 -1.51 -0.88 -12.80
C ILE A 86 -1.35 -2.40 -12.96
N VAL A 87 -0.16 -2.93 -12.64
CA VAL A 87 0.13 -4.37 -12.74
C VAL A 87 -0.77 -5.17 -11.79
N ASN A 88 -0.88 -4.75 -10.52
CA ASN A 88 -1.77 -5.39 -9.55
C ASN A 88 -3.24 -5.36 -9.98
N THR A 89 -3.71 -4.26 -10.57
CA THR A 89 -5.06 -4.17 -11.14
C THR A 89 -5.29 -5.24 -12.21
N ILE A 90 -4.31 -5.45 -13.10
CA ILE A 90 -4.40 -6.48 -14.15
C ILE A 90 -4.44 -7.89 -13.52
N ILE A 91 -3.62 -8.15 -12.50
CA ILE A 91 -3.60 -9.43 -11.79
C ILE A 91 -4.95 -9.68 -11.11
N ASP A 92 -5.45 -8.71 -10.33
CA ASP A 92 -6.73 -8.82 -9.62
C ASP A 92 -7.93 -9.01 -10.56
N LEU A 93 -7.91 -8.39 -11.74
CA LEU A 93 -8.94 -8.58 -12.76
C LEU A 93 -8.95 -10.01 -13.32
N ARG A 94 -7.78 -10.62 -13.47
CA ARG A 94 -7.63 -12.00 -13.97
C ARG A 94 -8.01 -13.05 -12.94
N GLU A 95 -7.88 -12.74 -11.65
CA GLU A 95 -8.21 -13.68 -10.59
C GLU A 95 -9.71 -13.91 -10.43
N ASN A 96 -10.10 -15.16 -10.18
CA ASN A 96 -11.48 -15.55 -9.87
C ASN A 96 -11.80 -15.34 -8.38
N LEU A 97 -11.60 -14.11 -7.88
CA LEU A 97 -11.97 -13.73 -6.52
C LEU A 97 -13.46 -13.37 -6.44
N PRO A 98 -14.12 -13.61 -5.28
CA PRO A 98 -15.46 -13.11 -5.03
C PRO A 98 -15.49 -11.57 -5.12
N LEU A 99 -16.54 -10.98 -5.70
CA LEU A 99 -16.68 -9.54 -5.86
C LEU A 99 -16.46 -8.75 -4.57
N LYS A 100 -16.91 -9.29 -3.42
CA LYS A 100 -16.70 -8.66 -2.10
C LYS A 100 -15.23 -8.46 -1.74
N GLN A 101 -14.32 -9.26 -2.28
CA GLN A 101 -12.87 -9.13 -2.06
C GLN A 101 -12.23 -8.31 -3.18
N LYS A 102 -12.67 -8.50 -4.42
CA LYS A 102 -12.12 -7.83 -5.60
C LYS A 102 -12.39 -6.33 -5.61
N ILE A 103 -13.64 -5.90 -5.33
CA ILE A 103 -14.03 -4.49 -5.41
C ILE A 103 -13.17 -3.58 -4.51
N PRO A 104 -12.95 -3.87 -3.20
CA PRO A 104 -12.11 -3.02 -2.34
C PRO A 104 -10.68 -2.89 -2.86
N MET A 105 -10.09 -3.96 -3.42
CA MET A 105 -8.73 -3.92 -3.96
C MET A 105 -8.66 -3.05 -5.22
N LEU A 106 -9.58 -3.24 -6.17
CA LEU A 106 -9.63 -2.44 -7.40
C LEU A 106 -9.87 -0.95 -7.10
N LEU A 107 -10.77 -0.63 -6.16
CA LEU A 107 -10.98 0.74 -5.72
C LEU A 107 -9.73 1.33 -5.07
N HIS A 108 -9.02 0.55 -4.24
CA HIS A 108 -7.75 0.97 -3.65
C HIS A 108 -6.72 1.30 -4.75
N HIS A 109 -6.51 0.41 -5.72
CA HIS A 109 -5.56 0.64 -6.80
C HIS A 109 -5.95 1.86 -7.66
N LEU A 110 -7.21 1.97 -8.04
CA LEU A 110 -7.69 3.08 -8.85
C LEU A 110 -7.54 4.43 -8.13
N THR A 111 -7.96 4.53 -6.88
CA THR A 111 -7.82 5.77 -6.09
C THR A 111 -6.35 6.14 -5.88
N SER A 112 -5.48 5.18 -5.68
CA SER A 112 -4.04 5.39 -5.58
C SER A 112 -3.46 5.91 -6.90
N ILE A 113 -3.79 5.30 -8.05
CA ILE A 113 -3.35 5.77 -9.37
C ILE A 113 -3.78 7.22 -9.61
N LEU A 114 -5.03 7.56 -9.27
CA LEU A 114 -5.56 8.91 -9.46
C LEU A 114 -4.86 9.93 -8.54
N ALA A 115 -4.69 9.62 -7.27
CA ALA A 115 -4.02 10.50 -6.31
C ALA A 115 -2.57 10.77 -6.70
N TYR A 116 -1.77 9.74 -6.86
CA TYR A 116 -0.35 9.89 -7.18
C TYR A 116 -0.13 10.41 -8.62
N GLY A 117 -0.99 10.03 -9.56
CA GLY A 117 -1.00 10.59 -10.91
C GLY A 117 -1.29 12.08 -10.93
N GLY A 118 -2.22 12.54 -10.09
CA GLY A 118 -2.49 13.96 -9.85
C GLY A 118 -1.25 14.71 -9.36
N GLY A 119 -0.56 14.19 -8.34
CA GLY A 119 0.69 14.76 -7.82
C GLY A 119 1.78 14.86 -8.88
N LEU A 120 2.02 13.80 -9.64
CA LEU A 120 3.01 13.78 -10.72
C LEU A 120 2.69 14.77 -11.85
N THR A 121 1.41 14.91 -12.22
CA THR A 121 1.00 15.81 -13.32
C THR A 121 1.08 17.28 -12.95
N THR A 122 0.74 17.60 -11.70
CA THR A 122 0.74 18.98 -11.21
C THR A 122 2.10 19.41 -10.66
N GLY A 123 2.99 18.48 -10.34
CA GLY A 123 4.25 18.74 -9.64
C GLY A 123 4.02 19.24 -8.22
N ARG A 124 2.93 18.84 -7.58
CA ARG A 124 2.51 19.30 -6.25
C ARG A 124 2.18 18.10 -5.35
N MET A 125 2.04 18.33 -4.05
CA MET A 125 1.56 17.33 -3.10
C MET A 125 2.48 16.10 -2.95
N HIS A 126 3.73 16.18 -3.40
CA HIS A 126 4.66 15.05 -3.36
C HIS A 126 4.97 14.59 -1.94
N PHE A 127 5.09 15.53 -0.98
CA PHE A 127 5.26 15.19 0.44
C PHE A 127 4.08 14.38 0.96
N TRP A 128 2.86 14.85 0.71
CA TRP A 128 1.64 14.21 1.20
C TRP A 128 1.44 12.82 0.62
N ALA A 129 1.75 12.66 -0.66
CA ALA A 129 1.74 11.36 -1.33
C ALA A 129 2.79 10.40 -0.74
N CYS A 130 4.02 10.87 -0.49
CA CYS A 130 5.07 10.04 0.10
C CYS A 130 4.78 9.69 1.56
N LEU A 131 4.14 10.60 2.32
CA LEU A 131 3.75 10.34 3.70
C LEU A 131 2.73 9.19 3.77
N ASP A 132 1.72 9.18 2.88
CA ASP A 132 0.83 8.02 2.72
C ASP A 132 1.61 6.76 2.30
N GLY A 133 2.61 6.92 1.43
CA GLY A 133 3.45 5.85 0.91
C GLY A 133 4.30 5.12 1.96
N LEU A 134 4.48 5.68 3.16
CA LEU A 134 5.16 4.97 4.25
C LEU A 134 4.43 3.69 4.68
N CYS A 135 3.15 3.55 4.34
CA CYS A 135 2.40 2.33 4.59
C CYS A 135 2.92 1.11 3.79
N GLU A 136 3.79 1.31 2.76
CA GLU A 136 4.42 0.22 2.00
C GLU A 136 5.33 -0.68 2.85
N PHE A 137 5.80 -0.19 4.00
CA PHE A 137 6.44 -1.04 5.01
C PHE A 137 5.58 -2.25 5.40
N THR A 138 4.27 -2.07 5.47
CA THR A 138 3.35 -3.17 5.81
C THR A 138 3.19 -4.17 4.66
N ASN A 139 3.28 -3.71 3.41
CA ASN A 139 3.20 -4.58 2.25
C ASN A 139 4.44 -5.48 2.15
N LEU A 140 5.64 -4.98 2.47
CA LEU A 140 6.84 -5.78 2.58
C LEU A 140 6.64 -7.00 3.50
N ASN A 141 6.16 -6.76 4.73
CA ASN A 141 5.94 -7.83 5.71
C ASN A 141 4.79 -8.76 5.30
N LEU A 142 3.74 -8.22 4.67
CA LEU A 142 2.61 -9.00 4.18
C LEU A 142 3.03 -9.96 3.06
N CYS A 143 3.84 -9.50 2.10
CA CYS A 143 4.32 -10.34 1.00
C CYS A 143 5.18 -11.49 1.51
N VAL A 144 6.07 -11.26 2.48
CA VAL A 144 6.84 -12.32 3.13
C VAL A 144 5.92 -13.34 3.80
N LEU A 145 4.88 -12.87 4.52
CA LEU A 145 3.92 -13.76 5.18
C LEU A 145 3.14 -14.61 4.16
N LEU A 146 2.70 -14.00 3.06
CA LEU A 146 1.94 -14.68 2.00
C LEU A 146 2.79 -15.74 1.28
N LEU A 147 4.07 -15.46 1.00
CA LEU A 147 5.00 -16.43 0.43
C LEU A 147 5.17 -17.65 1.32
N CYS A 148 5.26 -17.45 2.63
CA CYS A 148 5.44 -18.54 3.59
C CYS A 148 4.17 -19.33 3.86
N ASN A 149 2.99 -18.72 3.71
CA ASN A 149 1.69 -19.37 3.95
C ASN A 149 1.08 -20.01 2.70
N THR A 150 1.80 -20.09 1.60
CA THR A 150 1.34 -20.76 0.38
C THR A 150 1.08 -22.25 0.68
N LYS A 151 -0.19 -22.65 0.71
CA LYS A 151 -0.63 -24.02 1.05
C LYS A 151 -0.44 -25.01 -0.09
N GLU A 152 -0.11 -24.55 -1.28
CA GLU A 152 -0.02 -25.38 -2.48
C GLU A 152 1.42 -25.80 -2.74
N GLY A 153 1.68 -27.09 -2.53
CA GLY A 153 2.97 -27.71 -2.78
C GLY A 153 4.03 -27.43 -1.70
N ASP A 154 5.22 -28.01 -1.88
CA ASP A 154 6.34 -27.90 -0.94
C ASP A 154 7.01 -26.50 -0.89
N ALA A 155 6.66 -25.59 -1.80
CA ALA A 155 7.36 -24.31 -1.93
C ALA A 155 7.21 -23.40 -0.70
N GLY A 156 5.99 -23.19 -0.21
CA GLY A 156 5.75 -22.42 1.02
C GLY A 156 6.37 -23.07 2.25
N GLY A 157 6.28 -24.41 2.32
CA GLY A 157 6.94 -25.19 3.36
C GLY A 157 8.46 -25.13 3.29
N ALA A 158 9.06 -25.09 2.08
CA ALA A 158 10.49 -24.90 1.90
C ALA A 158 10.95 -23.53 2.36
N ILE A 159 10.25 -22.46 1.95
CA ILE A 159 10.54 -21.09 2.38
C ILE A 159 10.39 -20.98 3.91
N LYS A 160 9.33 -21.54 4.48
CA LYS A 160 9.11 -21.55 5.93
C LYS A 160 10.26 -22.24 6.67
N ARG A 161 10.74 -23.38 6.17
CA ARG A 161 11.89 -24.10 6.74
C ARG A 161 13.18 -23.29 6.66
N THR A 162 13.40 -22.59 5.55
CA THR A 162 14.60 -21.77 5.32
C THR A 162 14.59 -20.52 6.18
N VAL A 163 13.45 -19.82 6.26
CA VAL A 163 13.30 -18.58 7.05
C VAL A 163 13.24 -18.88 8.55
N GLY A 164 12.65 -20.01 8.94
CA GLY A 164 12.49 -20.41 10.34
C GLY A 164 11.26 -19.78 11.02
N GLU A 165 10.73 -20.47 12.01
CA GLU A 165 9.49 -20.04 12.69
C GLU A 165 9.67 -18.73 13.48
N PHE A 166 10.86 -18.53 14.06
CA PHE A 166 11.15 -17.29 14.80
C PHE A 166 11.06 -16.04 13.90
N LEU A 167 11.73 -16.07 12.73
CA LEU A 167 11.71 -14.93 11.81
C LEU A 167 10.32 -14.69 11.22
N LEU A 168 9.53 -15.73 11.01
CA LEU A 168 8.15 -15.59 10.57
C LEU A 168 7.25 -14.97 11.64
N THR A 169 7.44 -15.36 12.90
CA THR A 169 6.73 -14.77 14.03
C THR A 169 7.11 -13.29 14.18
N LEU A 170 8.41 -12.98 14.09
CA LEU A 170 8.90 -11.60 14.11
C LEU A 170 8.33 -10.77 12.96
N ASN A 171 8.31 -11.32 11.73
CA ASN A 171 7.70 -10.67 10.57
C ASN A 171 6.19 -10.41 10.77
N GLY A 172 5.47 -11.37 11.35
CA GLY A 172 4.06 -11.19 11.70
C GLY A 172 3.83 -10.09 12.76
N LEU A 173 4.72 -10.00 13.74
CA LEU A 173 4.70 -8.93 14.74
C LEU A 173 5.02 -7.56 14.10
N LEU A 174 6.04 -7.49 13.23
CA LEU A 174 6.38 -6.28 12.48
C LEU A 174 5.25 -5.84 11.56
N LEU A 175 4.55 -6.79 10.93
CA LEU A 175 3.35 -6.49 10.15
C LEU A 175 2.27 -5.84 11.02
N TRP A 176 1.98 -6.43 12.19
CA TRP A 176 0.94 -5.92 13.09
C TRP A 176 1.28 -4.53 13.63
N ILE A 177 2.53 -4.34 14.15
CA ILE A 177 3.01 -3.05 14.65
C ILE A 177 3.05 -2.02 13.50
N GLY A 178 3.59 -2.39 12.34
CA GLY A 178 3.67 -1.53 11.17
C GLY A 178 2.28 -1.08 10.70
N PHE A 179 1.31 -1.99 10.71
CA PHE A 179 -0.08 -1.64 10.38
C PHE A 179 -0.67 -0.65 11.38
N PHE A 180 -0.42 -0.86 12.67
CA PHE A 180 -0.86 0.07 13.70
C PHE A 180 -0.22 1.45 13.54
N VAL A 181 1.09 1.52 13.36
CA VAL A 181 1.83 2.79 13.26
C VAL A 181 1.52 3.51 11.93
N PHE A 182 1.73 2.83 10.80
CA PHE A 182 1.69 3.48 9.48
C PHE A 182 0.29 3.59 8.88
N ARG A 183 -0.72 2.92 9.46
CA ARG A 183 -2.09 3.00 8.94
C ARG A 183 -3.10 3.49 9.97
N MET A 184 -2.97 3.09 11.25
CA MET A 184 -3.93 3.52 12.27
C MET A 184 -3.54 4.87 12.90
N ILE A 185 -2.25 5.15 13.05
CA ILE A 185 -1.77 6.43 13.61
C ILE A 185 -1.46 7.43 12.51
N LEU A 186 -0.70 7.04 11.50
CA LEU A 186 -0.19 7.96 10.48
C LEU A 186 -1.31 8.60 9.64
N PHE A 187 -2.35 7.87 9.22
CA PHE A 187 -3.43 8.45 8.41
C PHE A 187 -4.23 9.54 9.16
N PRO A 188 -4.66 9.35 10.43
CA PRO A 188 -5.23 10.45 11.21
C PRO A 188 -4.28 11.63 11.40
N LEU A 189 -2.98 11.39 11.64
CA LEU A 189 -1.98 12.44 11.74
C LEU A 189 -1.78 13.17 10.42
N TRP A 190 -1.78 12.45 9.30
CA TRP A 190 -1.75 13.01 7.95
C TRP A 190 -2.91 13.99 7.74
N LEU A 191 -4.14 13.56 8.05
CA LEU A 191 -5.33 14.41 7.94
C LEU A 191 -5.24 15.64 8.85
N TYR A 192 -4.81 15.45 10.08
CA TYR A 192 -4.63 16.54 11.04
C TYR A 192 -3.62 17.57 10.54
N TRP A 193 -2.44 17.16 10.10
CA TRP A 193 -1.41 18.06 9.56
C TRP A 193 -1.85 18.72 8.27
N PHE A 194 -2.48 17.97 7.39
CA PHE A 194 -3.01 18.52 6.13
C PHE A 194 -3.98 19.68 6.39
N PHE A 195 -4.93 19.49 7.30
CA PHE A 195 -5.89 20.55 7.64
C PHE A 195 -5.26 21.72 8.39
N LEU A 196 -4.26 21.49 9.21
CA LEU A 196 -3.49 22.59 9.82
C LEU A 196 -2.78 23.42 8.75
N ASP A 197 -2.07 22.77 7.82
CA ASP A 197 -1.40 23.46 6.74
C ASP A 197 -2.38 24.23 5.83
N VAL A 198 -3.54 23.65 5.53
CA VAL A 198 -4.62 24.35 4.79
C VAL A 198 -5.12 25.56 5.56
N LYS A 199 -5.35 25.43 6.86
CA LYS A 199 -5.78 26.54 7.72
C LYS A 199 -4.76 27.67 7.73
N ASP A 200 -3.48 27.36 7.83
CA ASP A 200 -2.41 28.36 7.82
C ASP A 200 -2.30 29.07 6.46
N MET A 201 -2.55 28.34 5.35
CA MET A 201 -2.58 28.92 4.01
C MET A 201 -3.72 29.91 3.76
N TYR A 202 -4.90 29.61 4.30
CA TYR A 202 -6.12 30.35 3.96
C TYR A 202 -6.66 31.20 5.13
N GLY A 203 -6.16 31.01 6.34
CA GLY A 203 -6.70 31.61 7.56
C GLY A 203 -6.00 32.88 8.04
N SER A 204 -4.85 33.27 7.47
CA SER A 204 -4.15 34.48 7.90
C SER A 204 -4.48 35.67 6.98
N PRO A 205 -4.70 36.89 7.51
CA PRO A 205 -4.90 38.08 6.70
C PRO A 205 -3.73 38.40 5.75
N GLU A 206 -2.53 37.96 6.09
CA GLU A 206 -1.34 38.05 5.24
C GLU A 206 -1.37 37.05 4.05
N SER A 207 -2.26 36.06 4.07
CA SER A 207 -2.39 35.07 2.99
C SER A 207 -2.96 35.67 1.70
N GLU A 208 -3.69 36.78 1.79
CA GLU A 208 -4.17 37.52 0.60
C GLU A 208 -3.04 38.18 -0.19
N SER A 209 -1.93 38.49 0.47
CA SER A 209 -0.78 39.19 -0.15
C SER A 209 0.36 38.25 -0.53
N ARG A 210 0.39 37.00 -0.06
CA ARG A 210 1.41 36.00 -0.44
C ARG A 210 0.89 35.15 -1.59
N PRO A 211 1.60 35.09 -2.73
CA PRO A 211 1.30 34.09 -3.72
C PRO A 211 1.55 32.69 -3.09
N LEU A 212 0.50 31.90 -2.96
CA LEU A 212 0.53 30.55 -2.35
C LEU A 212 1.39 29.57 -3.15
N VAL A 213 1.75 29.97 -4.38
CA VAL A 213 2.51 29.17 -5.34
C VAL A 213 3.35 30.11 -6.19
N PRO A 214 4.60 29.75 -6.55
CA PRO A 214 5.33 30.44 -7.60
C PRO A 214 4.46 30.52 -8.87
N GLY A 215 4.02 31.72 -9.25
CA GLY A 215 3.07 31.94 -10.35
C GLY A 215 1.69 32.47 -9.93
N GLY A 216 1.39 32.59 -8.64
CA GLY A 216 0.14 33.19 -8.13
C GLY A 216 -1.11 32.29 -8.24
N GLU A 217 -0.97 31.04 -8.65
CA GLU A 217 -2.09 30.10 -8.72
C GLU A 217 -2.42 29.54 -7.33
N ARG A 218 -3.70 29.47 -7.01
CA ARG A 218 -4.20 28.80 -5.81
C ARG A 218 -4.33 27.30 -6.07
N PHE A 219 -4.22 26.47 -5.02
CA PHE A 219 -4.56 25.05 -5.12
C PHE A 219 -6.00 24.90 -5.57
N SER A 220 -6.23 23.94 -6.46
CA SER A 220 -7.59 23.66 -6.92
C SER A 220 -8.40 23.00 -5.78
N TRP A 221 -9.70 23.25 -5.74
CA TRP A 221 -10.61 22.58 -4.84
C TRP A 221 -10.52 21.05 -4.97
N ILE A 222 -10.19 20.56 -6.16
CA ILE A 222 -9.97 19.13 -6.41
C ILE A 222 -8.79 18.63 -5.57
N GLU A 223 -7.65 19.34 -5.56
CA GLU A 223 -6.49 18.97 -4.76
C GLU A 223 -6.82 18.98 -3.26
N LEU A 224 -7.48 20.04 -2.78
CA LEU A 224 -7.79 20.22 -1.36
C LEU A 224 -8.85 19.24 -0.82
N VAL A 225 -9.73 18.71 -1.67
CA VAL A 225 -10.81 17.81 -1.26
C VAL A 225 -10.51 16.35 -1.61
N CYS A 226 -10.00 16.09 -2.82
CA CYS A 226 -9.79 14.70 -3.25
C CYS A 226 -8.74 13.97 -2.42
N TYR A 227 -7.61 14.61 -2.09
CA TYR A 227 -6.56 13.96 -1.30
C TYR A 227 -7.05 13.53 0.09
N PRO A 228 -7.64 14.42 0.94
CA PRO A 228 -8.17 14.00 2.23
C PRO A 228 -9.27 12.94 2.13
N VAL A 229 -10.14 13.02 1.10
CA VAL A 229 -11.20 12.01 0.89
C VAL A 229 -10.60 10.65 0.55
N ILE A 230 -9.58 10.61 -0.31
CA ILE A 230 -8.88 9.37 -0.67
C ILE A 230 -8.15 8.81 0.57
N THR A 231 -7.42 9.64 1.32
CA THR A 231 -6.73 9.22 2.55
C THR A 231 -7.73 8.69 3.59
N MET A 232 -8.89 9.35 3.76
CA MET A 232 -9.95 8.85 4.65
C MET A 232 -10.49 7.49 4.17
N PHE A 233 -10.70 7.32 2.88
CA PHE A 233 -11.11 6.03 2.31
C PHE A 233 -10.06 4.93 2.56
N LEU A 234 -8.79 5.23 2.34
CA LEU A 234 -7.68 4.31 2.62
C LEU A 234 -7.56 3.98 4.11
N PHE A 235 -7.83 4.94 4.99
CA PHE A 235 -7.89 4.72 6.43
C PHE A 235 -9.00 3.73 6.81
N VAL A 236 -10.22 3.90 6.28
CA VAL A 236 -11.34 2.98 6.54
C VAL A 236 -11.01 1.56 6.05
N LEU A 237 -10.46 1.41 4.85
CA LEU A 237 -10.02 0.10 4.34
C LEU A 237 -8.94 -0.51 5.24
N SER A 238 -7.98 0.29 5.66
CA SER A 238 -6.89 -0.13 6.54
C SER A 238 -7.41 -0.59 7.90
N PHE A 239 -8.40 0.08 8.45
CA PHE A 239 -9.06 -0.34 9.69
C PHE A 239 -9.71 -1.72 9.56
N LEU A 240 -10.42 -1.97 8.46
CA LEU A 240 -11.03 -3.28 8.20
C LEU A 240 -9.98 -4.39 8.09
N TRP A 241 -8.86 -4.12 7.42
CA TRP A 241 -7.75 -5.07 7.31
C TRP A 241 -7.03 -5.27 8.65
N PHE A 242 -6.82 -4.21 9.42
CA PHE A 242 -6.20 -4.29 10.75
C PHE A 242 -6.98 -5.21 11.69
N VAL A 243 -8.31 -5.13 11.68
CA VAL A 243 -9.18 -6.05 12.45
C VAL A 243 -8.97 -7.51 12.03
N GLN A 244 -8.79 -7.77 10.71
CA GLN A 244 -8.53 -9.13 10.22
C GLN A 244 -7.14 -9.63 10.63
N ILE A 245 -6.11 -8.79 10.50
CA ILE A 245 -4.74 -9.10 10.89
C ILE A 245 -4.67 -9.39 12.40
N THR A 246 -5.32 -8.56 13.21
CA THR A 246 -5.38 -8.73 14.68
C THR A 246 -6.08 -10.03 15.05
N LYS A 247 -7.20 -10.39 14.41
CA LYS A 247 -7.86 -11.68 14.62
C LYS A 247 -6.95 -12.85 14.24
N GLY A 248 -6.20 -12.73 13.15
CA GLY A 248 -5.20 -13.73 12.74
C GLY A 248 -4.09 -13.90 13.78
N ALA A 249 -3.54 -12.80 14.27
CA ALA A 249 -2.51 -12.81 15.30
C ALA A 249 -3.00 -13.41 16.64
N LEU A 250 -4.19 -13.01 17.10
CA LEU A 250 -4.82 -13.57 18.32
C LEU A 250 -5.09 -15.07 18.20
N LYS A 251 -5.47 -15.54 17.01
CA LYS A 251 -5.65 -16.97 16.76
C LYS A 251 -4.31 -17.72 16.83
N GLN A 252 -3.27 -17.15 16.25
CA GLN A 252 -1.92 -17.76 16.26
C GLN A 252 -1.33 -17.82 17.68
N LEU A 253 -1.65 -16.83 18.53
CA LEU A 253 -1.26 -16.76 19.93
C LEU A 253 -2.15 -17.63 20.87
N GLY A 254 -3.16 -18.33 20.31
CA GLY A 254 -4.05 -19.20 21.08
C GLY A 254 -5.17 -18.50 21.88
N PHE A 255 -5.29 -17.17 21.76
CA PHE A 255 -6.37 -16.43 22.43
C PHE A 255 -7.75 -16.63 21.77
N LEU A 256 -7.78 -17.01 20.50
CA LEU A 256 -9.00 -17.33 19.77
C LEU A 256 -8.99 -18.80 19.36
N LYS A 257 -9.96 -19.58 19.86
CA LYS A 257 -10.15 -20.96 19.43
C LYS A 257 -10.62 -21.04 17.98
N GLU A 258 -10.07 -21.98 17.23
CA GLU A 258 -10.62 -22.34 15.92
C GLU A 258 -12.05 -22.87 16.12
N LYS A 259 -13.05 -22.24 15.46
CA LYS A 259 -14.34 -22.91 15.28
C LYS A 259 -14.10 -24.13 14.43
N THR A 260 -14.02 -25.29 15.05
CA THR A 260 -13.91 -26.55 14.34
C THR A 260 -15.13 -26.68 13.42
N ALA A 261 -14.89 -27.00 12.14
CA ALA A 261 -15.94 -27.22 11.14
C ALA A 261 -16.99 -28.28 11.57
N ALA A 262 -16.70 -29.03 12.63
CA ALA A 262 -17.58 -29.98 13.27
C ALA A 262 -18.77 -29.32 14.02
N GLU A 263 -18.61 -28.11 14.57
CA GLU A 263 -19.72 -27.43 15.27
C GLU A 263 -20.73 -26.81 14.30
N GLY A 264 -20.28 -26.41 13.09
CA GLY A 264 -21.18 -25.91 12.03
C GLY A 264 -22.13 -26.98 11.52
N LYS A 265 -21.64 -28.21 11.32
CA LYS A 265 -22.47 -29.34 10.83
C LYS A 265 -23.48 -29.87 11.85
N LYS A 266 -23.30 -29.60 13.16
CA LYS A 266 -24.30 -29.98 14.17
C LYS A 266 -25.48 -29.00 14.25
N LYS A 267 -25.31 -27.74 13.86
CA LYS A 267 -26.43 -26.76 13.86
C LYS A 267 -27.34 -26.94 12.64
N ASP A 268 -26.79 -27.32 11.48
CA ASP A 268 -27.59 -27.54 10.26
C ASP A 268 -28.38 -28.86 10.30
N LYS A 269 -28.03 -29.82 11.16
CA LYS A 269 -28.80 -31.05 11.36
C LYS A 269 -29.93 -30.95 12.41
N LYS A 270 -30.05 -29.79 13.09
CA LYS A 270 -31.12 -29.54 14.06
C LYS A 270 -32.19 -28.54 13.57
N LYS A 271 -32.12 -28.15 12.31
CA LYS A 271 -33.18 -27.45 11.58
C LYS A 271 -33.80 -28.37 10.53
#